data_5b5b639353cc219fe346347b703faced
#
_entry.id   5b5b639353cc219fe346347b703faced
#
_cell.length_a   1.000
_cell.length_b   1.000
_cell.length_c   1.000
_cell.angle_alpha   90.00
_cell.angle_beta   90.00
_cell.angle_gamma   90.00
#
_symmetry.space_group_name_H-M   'P 1'
#
loop_
_entity.id
_entity.type
_entity.pdbx_description
1 polymer ?
#
loop_
_entity_poly.entity_id
_entity_poly.type
_entity_poly.pdbx_seq_one_letter_code
_entity_poly.pdbx_strand_id
1 'polypeptide(L)'
;MDFDFSARLEKPEKEVAMKVISIISCKIFEDEIVHLLEHDKKVDEILILNNGSSEDIVRKFGEVGVPCREIALKDLETHRSFKSLQQKGSSGLILVLDILEIVGTGQKQRARLKMNIYDAILKMALFSDGLLLLYGLCGNVLKDVEKDFKYLKCPLVLLRDAEGEIADDCICATLGGKKAFMEVTKDLRGERTFMLTPMWAANWEKMVLANGFARSLESLEESKLVFKAAKYTQVAKINTGLKYQHNFELRVREFATFYEFEITEIKAEQAIFERCYTELKQSLMTRL
;
A
#
# COMPACT_ATOMS: atom_id res chain seq x y z
N MET A 1 27.86 17.08 62.15
CA MET A 1 28.03 16.11 61.03
C MET A 1 26.71 16.02 60.35
N ASP A 2 26.44 16.88 59.40
CA ASP A 2 25.22 16.91 58.61
C ASP A 2 25.39 15.95 57.44
N PHE A 3 24.61 14.87 57.43
CA PHE A 3 24.54 13.96 56.30
C PHE A 3 23.54 14.54 55.30
N ASP A 4 24.06 15.06 54.21
CA ASP A 4 23.27 15.47 53.02
C ASP A 4 22.75 14.25 52.30
N PHE A 5 21.44 13.99 52.46
CA PHE A 5 20.68 12.94 51.74
C PHE A 5 20.02 13.51 50.48
N SER A 6 20.78 14.23 49.66
CA SER A 6 20.32 14.51 48.27
C SER A 6 20.78 13.41 47.31
N ALA A 7 20.43 12.15 47.61
CA ALA A 7 20.53 11.09 46.64
C ALA A 7 19.53 11.41 45.51
N ARG A 8 20.05 11.83 44.35
CA ARG A 8 19.33 11.99 43.11
C ARG A 8 18.52 10.73 42.83
N LEU A 9 17.21 10.83 42.99
CA LEU A 9 16.25 9.92 42.35
C LEU A 9 16.35 10.21 40.85
N GLU A 10 17.31 9.60 40.17
CA GLU A 10 17.25 9.46 38.72
C GLU A 10 15.92 8.72 38.44
N LYS A 11 14.98 9.44 37.84
CA LYS A 11 13.80 8.82 37.29
C LYS A 11 14.28 7.75 36.31
N PRO A 12 13.81 6.49 36.41
CA PRO A 12 14.18 5.47 35.44
C PRO A 12 13.85 6.06 34.05
N GLU A 13 14.85 6.12 33.17
CA GLU A 13 14.60 6.41 31.76
C GLU A 13 13.50 5.48 31.31
N LYS A 14 12.41 6.03 30.79
CA LYS A 14 11.31 5.25 30.24
C LYS A 14 11.92 4.34 29.19
N GLU A 15 11.85 3.06 29.41
CA GLU A 15 12.28 2.03 28.47
C GLU A 15 11.46 2.20 27.19
N VAL A 16 12.06 2.79 26.15
CA VAL A 16 11.40 3.03 24.88
C VAL A 16 11.41 1.71 24.11
N ALA A 17 10.28 1.00 24.18
CA ALA A 17 10.12 -0.30 23.53
C ALA A 17 10.14 -0.16 22.00
N MET A 18 10.75 -1.16 21.34
CA MET A 18 10.71 -1.32 19.89
C MET A 18 9.25 -1.37 19.41
N LYS A 19 8.93 -0.61 18.36
CA LYS A 19 7.60 -0.58 17.75
C LYS A 19 7.56 -1.37 16.46
N VAL A 20 6.44 -2.04 16.21
CA VAL A 20 6.19 -2.80 14.99
C VAL A 20 4.99 -2.21 14.26
N ILE A 21 5.21 -1.74 13.04
CA ILE A 21 4.15 -1.36 12.10
C ILE A 21 4.08 -2.40 11.01
N SER A 22 2.91 -2.99 10.79
CA SER A 22 2.69 -3.80 9.61
C SER A 22 1.97 -3.01 8.53
N ILE A 23 2.46 -3.12 7.31
CA ILE A 23 1.86 -2.56 6.11
C ILE A 23 1.30 -3.72 5.29
N ILE A 24 -0.02 -3.78 5.18
CA ILE A 24 -0.73 -4.73 4.32
C ILE A 24 -1.10 -3.98 3.04
N SER A 25 -0.60 -4.41 1.91
CA SER A 25 -0.75 -3.66 0.66
C SER A 25 -1.16 -4.52 -0.52
N CYS A 26 -1.99 -3.95 -1.39
CA CYS A 26 -2.10 -4.44 -2.75
C CYS A 26 -0.77 -4.23 -3.48
N LYS A 27 -0.35 -5.20 -4.28
CA LYS A 27 0.84 -5.12 -5.15
C LYS A 27 0.86 -3.85 -6.02
N ILE A 28 -0.31 -3.27 -6.29
CA ILE A 28 -0.46 -2.05 -7.07
C ILE A 28 0.22 -0.83 -6.45
N PHE A 29 0.53 -0.84 -5.15
CA PHE A 29 1.15 0.25 -4.40
C PHE A 29 2.61 -0.03 -3.99
N GLU A 30 3.29 -0.94 -4.68
CA GLU A 30 4.70 -1.23 -4.40
C GLU A 30 5.59 0.01 -4.56
N ASP A 31 5.35 0.83 -5.58
CA ASP A 31 6.15 2.03 -5.85
C ASP A 31 6.00 3.04 -4.71
N GLU A 32 4.78 3.22 -4.20
CA GLU A 32 4.47 4.09 -3.07
C GLU A 32 5.13 3.59 -1.78
N ILE A 33 5.16 2.28 -1.55
CA ILE A 33 5.87 1.70 -0.39
C ILE A 33 7.36 1.95 -0.49
N VAL A 34 7.97 1.70 -1.65
CA VAL A 34 9.40 1.97 -1.86
C VAL A 34 9.70 3.43 -1.61
N HIS A 35 8.88 4.36 -2.13
CA HIS A 35 9.02 5.79 -1.89
C HIS A 35 8.99 6.16 -0.40
N LEU A 36 8.01 5.67 0.34
CA LEU A 36 7.87 5.91 1.78
C LEU A 36 9.12 5.46 2.54
N LEU A 37 9.65 4.28 2.21
CA LEU A 37 10.69 3.64 3.01
C LEU A 37 12.11 4.04 2.57
N GLU A 38 12.33 4.43 1.33
CA GLU A 38 13.58 5.02 0.85
C GLU A 38 13.91 6.31 1.61
N HIS A 39 12.87 7.07 1.96
CA HIS A 39 13.00 8.36 2.63
C HIS A 39 12.93 8.29 4.16
N ASP A 40 12.54 7.15 4.75
CA ASP A 40 12.43 6.99 6.19
C ASP A 40 13.70 6.42 6.83
N LYS A 41 14.58 7.30 7.28
CA LYS A 41 15.82 6.94 7.99
C LYS A 41 15.64 6.48 9.45
N LYS A 42 14.40 6.43 9.95
CA LYS A 42 14.10 6.02 11.34
C LYS A 42 13.62 4.56 11.44
N VAL A 43 13.60 3.85 10.32
CA VAL A 43 13.28 2.43 10.28
C VAL A 43 14.56 1.64 10.50
N ASP A 44 14.56 0.77 11.50
CA ASP A 44 15.71 -0.06 11.84
C ASP A 44 15.76 -1.36 11.05
N GLU A 45 14.60 -1.95 10.77
CA GLU A 45 14.49 -3.20 10.03
C GLU A 45 13.23 -3.23 9.17
N ILE A 46 13.36 -3.72 7.94
CA ILE A 46 12.25 -3.99 7.02
C ILE A 46 12.19 -5.50 6.77
N LEU A 47 11.08 -6.10 7.19
CA LEU A 47 10.76 -7.50 6.98
C LEU A 47 9.66 -7.62 5.93
N ILE A 48 9.85 -8.48 4.94
CA ILE A 48 8.87 -8.69 3.87
C ILE A 48 8.39 -10.13 3.97
N LEU A 49 7.09 -10.35 4.08
CA LEU A 49 6.53 -11.69 4.08
C LEU A 49 6.74 -12.36 2.73
N ASN A 50 7.40 -13.51 2.76
CA ASN A 50 7.52 -14.38 1.59
C ASN A 50 6.19 -15.13 1.40
N ASN A 51 5.32 -14.58 0.57
CA ASN A 51 4.00 -15.12 0.23
C ASN A 51 3.81 -15.36 -1.28
N GLY A 52 4.91 -15.28 -2.06
CA GLY A 52 4.92 -15.43 -3.52
C GLY A 52 4.62 -14.13 -4.30
N SER A 53 4.37 -13.01 -3.61
CA SER A 53 4.09 -11.70 -4.23
C SER A 53 5.18 -10.66 -3.95
N SER A 54 6.24 -11.05 -3.22
CA SER A 54 7.28 -10.14 -2.70
C SER A 54 8.44 -9.86 -3.66
N GLU A 55 8.62 -10.63 -4.72
CA GLU A 55 9.81 -10.59 -5.57
C GLU A 55 10.08 -9.19 -6.17
N ASP A 56 9.04 -8.53 -6.68
CA ASP A 56 9.18 -7.22 -7.32
C ASP A 56 9.56 -6.12 -6.32
N ILE A 57 8.94 -6.08 -5.16
CA ILE A 57 9.26 -5.07 -4.14
C ILE A 57 10.65 -5.28 -3.54
N VAL A 58 11.09 -6.55 -3.35
CA VAL A 58 12.46 -6.87 -2.91
C VAL A 58 13.48 -6.37 -3.92
N ARG A 59 13.24 -6.61 -5.21
CA ARG A 59 14.08 -6.09 -6.30
C ARG A 59 14.16 -4.57 -6.28
N LYS A 60 13.03 -3.87 -6.17
CA LYS A 60 12.95 -2.40 -6.12
C LYS A 60 13.71 -1.83 -4.91
N PHE A 61 13.59 -2.44 -3.73
CA PHE A 61 14.38 -2.04 -2.56
C PHE A 61 15.88 -2.22 -2.79
N GLY A 62 16.29 -3.32 -3.45
CA GLY A 62 17.68 -3.54 -3.84
C GLY A 62 18.20 -2.46 -4.80
N GLU A 63 17.39 -2.03 -5.78
CA GLU A 63 17.74 -1.00 -6.74
C GLU A 63 17.97 0.38 -6.10
N VAL A 64 17.23 0.71 -5.04
CA VAL A 64 17.37 1.99 -4.31
C VAL A 64 18.26 1.88 -3.07
N GLY A 65 18.86 0.72 -2.82
CA GLY A 65 19.77 0.52 -1.69
C GLY A 65 19.11 0.51 -0.31
N VAL A 66 17.81 0.20 -0.24
CA VAL A 66 17.09 0.04 1.03
C VAL A 66 17.22 -1.41 1.50
N PRO A 67 17.89 -1.67 2.65
CA PRO A 67 18.04 -3.02 3.14
C PRO A 67 16.71 -3.60 3.62
N CYS A 68 16.38 -4.79 3.15
CA CYS A 68 15.20 -5.54 3.58
C CYS A 68 15.52 -7.02 3.68
N ARG A 69 14.67 -7.78 4.38
CA ARG A 69 14.82 -9.23 4.55
C ARG A 69 13.48 -9.91 4.36
N GLU A 70 13.47 -10.95 3.54
CA GLU A 70 12.31 -11.83 3.45
C GLU A 70 12.20 -12.76 4.67
N ILE A 71 10.99 -12.98 5.13
CA ILE A 71 10.69 -13.83 6.27
C ILE A 71 9.44 -14.66 6.01
N ALA A 72 9.44 -15.92 6.41
CA ALA A 72 8.22 -16.72 6.40
C ALA A 72 7.32 -16.35 7.59
N LEU A 73 6.00 -16.41 7.41
CA LEU A 73 5.03 -16.07 8.47
C LEU A 73 5.28 -16.84 9.77
N LYS A 74 5.53 -18.14 9.69
CA LYS A 74 5.85 -19.00 10.84
C LYS A 74 7.08 -18.53 11.62
N ASP A 75 8.06 -17.97 10.91
CA ASP A 75 9.31 -17.50 11.52
C ASP A 75 9.08 -16.11 12.14
N LEU A 76 8.16 -15.31 11.59
CA LEU A 76 7.74 -14.05 12.17
C LEU A 76 7.03 -14.25 13.52
N GLU A 77 6.12 -15.22 13.62
CA GLU A 77 5.41 -15.57 14.87
C GLU A 77 6.38 -16.06 15.97
N THR A 78 7.45 -16.72 15.58
CA THR A 78 8.49 -17.24 16.51
C THR A 78 9.68 -16.32 16.67
N HIS A 79 9.72 -15.19 15.96
CA HIS A 79 10.89 -14.35 15.86
C HIS A 79 11.26 -13.74 17.21
N ARG A 80 12.31 -14.32 17.84
CA ARG A 80 12.85 -13.86 19.13
C ARG A 80 13.32 -12.40 19.08
N SER A 81 13.57 -11.85 17.88
CA SER A 81 13.99 -10.46 17.69
C SER A 81 12.94 -9.48 18.22
N PHE A 82 11.65 -9.73 18.06
CA PHE A 82 10.63 -8.88 18.66
C PHE A 82 10.72 -8.86 20.19
N LYS A 83 11.02 -10.01 20.81
CA LYS A 83 11.18 -10.12 22.28
C LYS A 83 12.59 -9.73 22.75
N SER A 84 13.63 -10.04 21.98
CA SER A 84 15.01 -9.75 22.37
C SER A 84 15.41 -8.31 22.09
N LEU A 85 14.81 -7.66 21.10
CA LEU A 85 14.99 -6.23 20.83
C LEU A 85 14.23 -5.40 21.87
N GLN A 86 13.04 -5.84 22.32
CA GLN A 86 12.35 -5.24 23.46
C GLN A 86 13.15 -5.33 24.78
N GLN A 87 14.02 -6.36 24.95
CA GLN A 87 14.84 -6.54 26.14
C GLN A 87 16.14 -5.72 26.15
N LYS A 88 16.54 -5.12 25.02
CA LYS A 88 17.80 -4.36 24.92
C LYS A 88 17.69 -2.84 25.17
N GLY A 89 16.52 -2.35 25.57
CA GLY A 89 16.33 -0.90 25.84
C GLY A 89 16.57 0.01 24.60
N SER A 90 16.55 -0.57 23.39
CA SER A 90 16.67 0.20 22.15
C SER A 90 15.30 0.66 21.67
N SER A 91 15.12 1.97 21.57
CA SER A 91 14.00 2.57 20.86
C SER A 91 14.19 2.37 19.36
N GLY A 92 13.22 1.77 18.68
CA GLY A 92 13.34 1.55 17.26
C GLY A 92 12.01 1.22 16.57
N LEU A 93 12.04 1.15 15.24
CA LEU A 93 10.89 0.86 14.40
C LEU A 93 11.21 -0.31 13.46
N ILE A 94 10.41 -1.36 13.57
CA ILE A 94 10.41 -2.47 12.63
C ILE A 94 9.18 -2.34 11.72
N LEU A 95 9.38 -2.47 10.43
CA LEU A 95 8.29 -2.58 9.46
C LEU A 95 8.15 -4.02 8.98
N VAL A 96 6.92 -4.48 8.93
CA VAL A 96 6.57 -5.79 8.36
C VAL A 96 5.64 -5.55 7.17
N LEU A 97 6.06 -5.97 5.99
CA LEU A 97 5.31 -5.80 4.75
C LEU A 97 4.63 -7.10 4.34
N ASP A 98 3.33 -7.06 4.13
CA ASP A 98 2.55 -8.13 3.51
C ASP A 98 1.97 -7.63 2.19
N ILE A 99 2.62 -7.98 1.09
CA ILE A 99 2.22 -7.59 -0.26
C ILE A 99 1.28 -8.65 -0.80
N LEU A 100 0.03 -8.28 -1.02
CA LEU A 100 -0.99 -9.18 -1.53
C LEU A 100 -1.11 -9.06 -3.05
N GLU A 101 -1.28 -10.21 -3.70
CA GLU A 101 -1.53 -10.26 -5.15
C GLU A 101 -2.73 -9.42 -5.57
N ILE A 102 -2.67 -8.95 -6.81
CA ILE A 102 -3.75 -8.21 -7.43
C ILE A 102 -4.97 -9.13 -7.57
N VAL A 103 -6.01 -8.80 -6.83
CA VAL A 103 -7.33 -9.43 -6.95
C VAL A 103 -8.30 -8.36 -7.46
N GLY A 104 -8.93 -8.62 -8.60
CA GLY A 104 -9.87 -7.66 -9.18
C GLY A 104 -11.11 -7.45 -8.31
N THR A 105 -11.83 -6.38 -8.61
CA THR A 105 -13.08 -5.99 -7.94
C THR A 105 -14.34 -6.54 -8.63
N GLY A 106 -14.17 -7.36 -9.67
CA GLY A 106 -15.26 -8.06 -10.34
C GLY A 106 -16.07 -8.93 -9.37
N GLN A 107 -17.35 -9.13 -9.65
CA GLN A 107 -18.30 -9.78 -8.72
C GLN A 107 -17.78 -11.11 -8.13
N LYS A 108 -17.13 -11.94 -8.96
CA LYS A 108 -16.58 -13.24 -8.54
C LYS A 108 -15.34 -13.13 -7.64
N GLN A 109 -14.63 -12.00 -7.69
CA GLN A 109 -13.37 -11.79 -6.99
C GLN A 109 -13.53 -11.09 -5.63
N ARG A 110 -14.65 -10.41 -5.40
CA ARG A 110 -14.90 -9.62 -4.19
C ARG A 110 -14.77 -10.41 -2.89
N ALA A 111 -15.37 -11.61 -2.84
CA ALA A 111 -15.29 -12.46 -1.65
C ALA A 111 -13.84 -12.88 -1.36
N ARG A 112 -13.09 -13.27 -2.39
CA ARG A 112 -11.67 -13.63 -2.27
C ARG A 112 -10.82 -12.45 -1.81
N LEU A 113 -11.03 -11.26 -2.38
CA LEU A 113 -10.35 -10.04 -1.98
C LEU A 113 -10.58 -9.75 -0.49
N LYS A 114 -11.85 -9.75 -0.06
CA LYS A 114 -12.20 -9.55 1.35
C LYS A 114 -11.51 -10.55 2.25
N MET A 115 -11.61 -11.83 1.92
CA MET A 115 -11.02 -12.92 2.70
C MET A 115 -9.50 -12.76 2.84
N ASN A 116 -8.79 -12.49 1.76
CA ASN A 116 -7.33 -12.32 1.78
C ASN A 116 -6.90 -11.16 2.68
N ILE A 117 -7.57 -10.00 2.57
CA ILE A 117 -7.24 -8.82 3.36
C ILE A 117 -7.57 -9.04 4.84
N TYR A 118 -8.74 -9.62 5.16
CA TYR A 118 -9.16 -9.88 6.53
C TYR A 118 -8.24 -10.89 7.22
N ASP A 119 -7.83 -11.93 6.51
CA ASP A 119 -6.86 -12.91 7.00
C ASP A 119 -5.49 -12.26 7.28
N ALA A 120 -5.00 -11.41 6.36
CA ALA A 120 -3.77 -10.64 6.57
C ALA A 120 -3.86 -9.71 7.80
N ILE A 121 -4.98 -8.97 7.96
CA ILE A 121 -5.19 -8.11 9.14
C ILE A 121 -5.13 -8.93 10.43
N LEU A 122 -5.84 -10.07 10.50
CA LEU A 122 -5.85 -10.91 11.69
C LEU A 122 -4.47 -11.45 12.05
N LYS A 123 -3.70 -11.90 11.04
CA LYS A 123 -2.34 -12.40 11.23
C LYS A 123 -1.40 -11.31 11.71
N MET A 124 -1.41 -10.15 11.04
CA MET A 124 -0.52 -9.05 11.36
C MET A 124 -0.83 -8.40 12.71
N ALA A 125 -2.10 -8.35 13.13
CA ALA A 125 -2.50 -7.79 14.41
C ALA A 125 -1.94 -8.53 15.63
N LEU A 126 -1.47 -9.77 15.48
CA LEU A 126 -0.93 -10.58 16.58
C LEU A 126 0.39 -10.03 17.13
N PHE A 127 1.15 -9.31 16.33
CA PHE A 127 2.48 -8.82 16.70
C PHE A 127 2.74 -7.35 16.40
N SER A 128 1.76 -6.65 15.82
CA SER A 128 1.92 -5.25 15.43
C SER A 128 1.38 -4.29 16.49
N ASP A 129 2.09 -3.18 16.67
CA ASP A 129 1.61 -2.03 17.44
C ASP A 129 0.66 -1.14 16.60
N GLY A 130 0.73 -1.24 15.26
CA GLY A 130 -0.15 -0.54 14.33
C GLY A 130 -0.19 -1.20 12.96
N LEU A 131 -1.33 -1.06 12.28
CA LEU A 131 -1.57 -1.60 10.95
C LEU A 131 -1.86 -0.47 9.97
N LEU A 132 -1.14 -0.42 8.85
CA LEU A 132 -1.44 0.43 7.72
C LEU A 132 -1.96 -0.43 6.57
N LEU A 133 -3.20 -0.19 6.17
CA LEU A 133 -3.85 -0.89 5.07
C LEU A 133 -3.78 -0.03 3.81
N LEU A 134 -2.85 -0.31 2.92
CA LEU A 134 -2.72 0.35 1.63
C LEU A 134 -3.70 -0.27 0.63
N TYR A 135 -4.96 0.10 0.82
CA TYR A 135 -6.10 -0.24 -0.01
C TYR A 135 -7.11 0.91 -0.01
N GLY A 136 -7.81 1.11 -1.12
CA GLY A 136 -9.07 1.84 -1.13
C GLY A 136 -10.24 0.92 -0.76
N LEU A 137 -11.47 1.41 -0.89
CA LEU A 137 -12.70 0.63 -0.66
C LEU A 137 -12.88 -0.53 -1.64
N CYS A 138 -12.19 -0.50 -2.80
CA CYS A 138 -12.15 -1.54 -3.81
C CYS A 138 -13.56 -2.06 -4.20
N GLY A 139 -14.40 -1.15 -4.69
CA GLY A 139 -15.78 -1.46 -5.04
C GLY A 139 -16.66 -1.79 -3.82
N ASN A 140 -16.44 -1.10 -2.70
CA ASN A 140 -17.12 -1.28 -1.41
C ASN A 140 -16.85 -2.62 -0.70
N VAL A 141 -15.84 -3.38 -1.13
CA VAL A 141 -15.47 -4.65 -0.45
C VAL A 141 -15.00 -4.38 0.98
N LEU A 142 -14.30 -3.26 1.21
CA LEU A 142 -13.71 -2.90 2.49
C LEU A 142 -14.50 -1.81 3.27
N LYS A 143 -15.73 -1.50 2.87
CA LYS A 143 -16.53 -0.45 3.51
C LYS A 143 -16.75 -0.63 5.02
N ASP A 144 -16.82 -1.88 5.48
CA ASP A 144 -17.09 -2.22 6.89
C ASP A 144 -15.82 -2.61 7.66
N VAL A 145 -14.62 -2.55 7.05
CA VAL A 145 -13.38 -3.09 7.64
C VAL A 145 -13.03 -2.47 9.00
N GLU A 146 -13.18 -1.16 9.17
CA GLU A 146 -12.91 -0.49 10.45
C GLU A 146 -13.91 -0.93 11.53
N LYS A 147 -15.19 -1.10 11.17
CA LYS A 147 -16.22 -1.59 12.06
C LYS A 147 -15.97 -3.05 12.47
N ASP A 148 -15.63 -3.89 11.48
CA ASP A 148 -15.40 -5.31 11.68
C ASP A 148 -14.16 -5.56 12.55
N PHE A 149 -13.14 -4.67 12.49
CA PHE A 149 -11.90 -4.77 13.26
C PHE A 149 -11.77 -3.78 14.43
N LYS A 150 -12.86 -3.13 14.84
CA LYS A 150 -12.85 -2.18 15.98
C LYS A 150 -12.36 -2.76 17.33
N TYR A 151 -12.32 -4.10 17.45
CA TYR A 151 -11.87 -4.81 18.64
C TYR A 151 -10.35 -5.02 18.70
N LEU A 152 -9.62 -4.69 17.64
CA LEU A 152 -8.18 -4.81 17.65
C LEU A 152 -7.54 -3.89 18.70
N LYS A 153 -6.48 -4.39 19.32
CA LYS A 153 -5.71 -3.63 20.33
C LYS A 153 -4.79 -2.58 19.70
N CYS A 154 -4.44 -2.74 18.43
CA CYS A 154 -3.63 -1.81 17.66
C CYS A 154 -4.50 -1.00 16.69
N PRO A 155 -4.13 0.26 16.38
CA PRO A 155 -4.83 1.04 15.36
C PRO A 155 -4.72 0.39 13.99
N LEU A 156 -5.82 0.40 13.23
CA LEU A 156 -5.89 0.06 11.82
C LEU A 156 -6.17 1.35 11.03
N VAL A 157 -5.23 1.77 10.19
CA VAL A 157 -5.31 2.99 9.40
C VAL A 157 -5.48 2.62 7.93
N LEU A 158 -6.48 3.24 7.26
CA LEU A 158 -6.72 3.12 5.83
C LEU A 158 -6.23 4.37 5.09
N LEU A 159 -6.13 4.28 3.76
CA LEU A 159 -5.83 5.44 2.92
C LEU A 159 -7.00 6.42 2.93
N ARG A 160 -6.78 7.57 3.58
CA ARG A 160 -7.75 8.68 3.67
C ARG A 160 -7.18 9.93 3.02
N ASP A 161 -8.02 10.67 2.32
CA ASP A 161 -7.65 11.97 1.78
C ASP A 161 -7.60 13.07 2.85
N ALA A 162 -7.32 14.31 2.45
CA ALA A 162 -7.19 15.44 3.37
C ALA A 162 -8.51 15.77 4.10
N GLU A 163 -9.63 15.41 3.53
CA GLU A 163 -10.96 15.56 4.08
C GLU A 163 -11.34 14.41 5.04
N GLY A 164 -10.48 13.38 5.19
CA GLY A 164 -10.69 12.21 6.02
C GLY A 164 -11.52 11.11 5.34
N GLU A 165 -11.83 11.25 4.06
CA GLU A 165 -12.58 10.26 3.29
C GLU A 165 -11.67 9.11 2.84
N ILE A 166 -12.13 7.86 2.98
CA ILE A 166 -11.39 6.70 2.48
C ILE A 166 -11.41 6.72 0.94
N ALA A 167 -10.25 6.52 0.32
CA ALA A 167 -10.13 6.41 -1.14
C ALA A 167 -11.02 5.28 -1.68
N ASP A 168 -11.71 5.51 -2.80
CA ASP A 168 -12.63 4.51 -3.37
C ASP A 168 -11.89 3.30 -3.95
N ASP A 169 -10.74 3.54 -4.58
CA ASP A 169 -9.89 2.52 -5.18
C ASP A 169 -8.42 2.98 -5.32
N CYS A 170 -7.61 2.20 -6.01
CA CYS A 170 -6.20 2.51 -6.20
C CYS A 170 -5.98 3.76 -7.09
N ILE A 171 -6.82 4.01 -8.08
CA ILE A 171 -6.72 5.22 -8.92
C ILE A 171 -7.05 6.46 -8.10
N CYS A 172 -8.15 6.41 -7.35
CA CYS A 172 -8.56 7.47 -6.44
C CYS A 172 -7.46 7.77 -5.41
N ALA A 173 -6.86 6.74 -4.80
CA ALA A 173 -5.76 6.89 -3.84
C ALA A 173 -4.53 7.53 -4.49
N THR A 174 -4.12 7.05 -5.67
CA THR A 174 -2.95 7.59 -6.38
C THR A 174 -3.16 9.05 -6.80
N LEU A 175 -4.39 9.46 -7.13
CA LEU A 175 -4.72 10.85 -7.48
C LEU A 175 -4.85 11.77 -6.25
N GLY A 176 -4.74 11.25 -5.02
CA GLY A 176 -4.81 12.05 -3.81
C GLY A 176 -6.18 12.11 -3.13
N GLY A 177 -7.12 11.25 -3.52
CA GLY A 177 -8.45 11.12 -2.92
C GLY A 177 -9.61 11.49 -3.83
N LYS A 178 -10.83 11.48 -3.27
CA LYS A 178 -12.08 11.63 -4.03
C LYS A 178 -12.18 12.98 -4.73
N LYS A 179 -11.78 14.05 -4.04
CA LYS A 179 -11.86 15.41 -4.60
C LYS A 179 -10.96 15.55 -5.81
N ALA A 180 -9.70 15.17 -5.69
CA ALA A 180 -8.73 15.20 -6.79
C ALA A 180 -9.18 14.32 -7.97
N PHE A 181 -9.69 13.11 -7.69
CA PHE A 181 -10.27 12.23 -8.71
C PHE A 181 -11.41 12.89 -9.47
N MET A 182 -12.33 13.58 -8.76
CA MET A 182 -13.46 14.27 -9.39
C MET A 182 -13.00 15.46 -10.25
N GLU A 183 -11.99 16.21 -9.81
CA GLU A 183 -11.43 17.34 -10.56
C GLU A 183 -10.79 16.85 -11.86
N VAL A 184 -9.91 15.83 -11.78
CA VAL A 184 -9.30 15.20 -12.95
C VAL A 184 -10.35 14.67 -13.93
N THR A 185 -11.40 14.02 -13.43
CA THR A 185 -12.46 13.46 -14.28
C THR A 185 -13.23 14.54 -15.02
N LYS A 186 -13.42 15.73 -14.42
CA LYS A 186 -14.03 16.90 -15.07
C LYS A 186 -13.12 17.47 -16.16
N ASP A 187 -11.81 17.53 -15.91
CA ASP A 187 -10.83 18.08 -16.85
C ASP A 187 -10.68 17.23 -18.11
N LEU A 188 -10.95 15.93 -18.01
CA LEU A 188 -11.02 15.01 -19.15
C LEU A 188 -12.25 15.24 -20.07
N ARG A 189 -13.04 16.29 -19.83
CA ARG A 189 -14.13 16.82 -20.67
C ARG A 189 -15.16 15.77 -21.10
N GLY A 190 -15.44 14.80 -20.23
CA GLY A 190 -16.42 13.76 -20.50
C GLY A 190 -15.98 12.67 -21.46
N GLU A 191 -14.75 12.72 -21.93
CA GLU A 191 -14.16 11.61 -22.68
C GLU A 191 -13.97 10.41 -21.76
N ARG A 192 -14.34 9.23 -22.26
CA ARG A 192 -14.13 7.98 -21.53
C ARG A 192 -12.66 7.59 -21.57
N THR A 193 -11.96 7.99 -20.53
CA THR A 193 -10.52 7.81 -20.38
C THR A 193 -10.23 6.69 -19.37
N PHE A 194 -9.42 5.72 -19.79
CA PHE A 194 -8.93 4.68 -18.90
C PHE A 194 -7.65 5.17 -18.22
N MET A 195 -7.49 4.95 -16.92
CA MET A 195 -6.38 5.50 -16.15
C MET A 195 -5.39 4.40 -15.76
N LEU A 196 -4.10 4.64 -15.96
CA LEU A 196 -3.01 3.72 -15.64
C LEU A 196 -2.02 4.34 -14.67
N THR A 197 -1.88 3.77 -13.47
CA THR A 197 -0.72 4.00 -12.62
C THR A 197 0.49 3.23 -13.16
N PRO A 198 1.73 3.52 -12.73
CA PRO A 198 2.90 2.74 -13.15
C PRO A 198 2.73 1.23 -12.95
N MET A 199 2.26 0.81 -11.78
CA MET A 199 2.03 -0.60 -11.47
C MET A 199 0.84 -1.20 -12.22
N TRP A 200 -0.19 -0.41 -12.52
CA TRP A 200 -1.29 -0.84 -13.37
C TRP A 200 -0.79 -1.13 -14.79
N ALA A 201 -0.01 -0.21 -15.35
CA ALA A 201 0.58 -0.39 -16.69
C ALA A 201 1.51 -1.60 -16.73
N ALA A 202 2.37 -1.79 -15.72
CA ALA A 202 3.27 -2.94 -15.64
C ALA A 202 2.54 -4.29 -15.66
N ASN A 203 1.31 -4.33 -15.15
CA ASN A 203 0.51 -5.54 -15.00
C ASN A 203 -0.80 -5.50 -15.81
N TRP A 204 -0.90 -4.69 -16.87
CA TRP A 204 -2.16 -4.37 -17.50
C TRP A 204 -2.95 -5.60 -17.98
N GLU A 205 -2.30 -6.63 -18.51
CA GLU A 205 -2.96 -7.84 -18.96
C GLU A 205 -3.65 -8.56 -17.78
N LYS A 206 -2.92 -8.72 -16.67
CA LYS A 206 -3.45 -9.31 -15.44
C LYS A 206 -4.60 -8.47 -14.86
N MET A 207 -4.48 -7.14 -14.93
CA MET A 207 -5.49 -6.21 -14.44
C MET A 207 -6.76 -6.27 -15.29
N VAL A 208 -6.65 -6.39 -16.61
CA VAL A 208 -7.79 -6.58 -17.53
C VAL A 208 -8.55 -7.86 -17.16
N LEU A 209 -7.83 -8.96 -16.91
CA LEU A 209 -8.41 -10.22 -16.46
C LEU A 209 -9.06 -10.13 -15.08
N ALA A 210 -8.32 -9.56 -14.11
CA ALA A 210 -8.77 -9.46 -12.73
C ALA A 210 -10.07 -8.64 -12.60
N ASN A 211 -10.24 -7.63 -13.45
CA ASN A 211 -11.45 -6.81 -13.50
C ASN A 211 -12.56 -7.39 -14.40
N GLY A 212 -12.32 -8.55 -15.02
CA GLY A 212 -13.33 -9.26 -15.79
C GLY A 212 -13.58 -8.70 -17.20
N PHE A 213 -12.63 -7.91 -17.74
CA PHE A 213 -12.70 -7.40 -19.11
C PHE A 213 -12.33 -8.47 -20.15
N ALA A 214 -11.58 -9.48 -19.77
CA ALA A 214 -11.31 -10.70 -20.54
C ALA A 214 -11.45 -11.94 -19.65
N ARG A 215 -11.56 -13.12 -20.25
CA ARG A 215 -11.72 -14.41 -19.51
C ARG A 215 -10.37 -15.08 -19.24
N SER A 216 -9.43 -14.93 -20.15
CA SER A 216 -8.07 -15.47 -20.08
C SER A 216 -7.13 -14.60 -20.89
N LEU A 217 -5.81 -14.85 -20.77
CA LEU A 217 -4.79 -14.14 -21.58
C LEU A 217 -4.98 -14.40 -23.07
N GLU A 218 -5.40 -15.60 -23.47
CA GLU A 218 -5.67 -15.96 -24.86
C GLU A 218 -6.91 -15.22 -25.41
N SER A 219 -7.81 -14.77 -24.54
CA SER A 219 -9.02 -14.03 -24.91
C SER A 219 -8.91 -12.52 -24.70
N LEU A 220 -7.70 -11.96 -24.53
CA LEU A 220 -7.50 -10.51 -24.36
C LEU A 220 -8.12 -9.68 -25.49
N GLU A 221 -8.12 -10.18 -26.72
CA GLU A 221 -8.76 -9.51 -27.87
C GLU A 221 -10.26 -9.27 -27.62
N GLU A 222 -10.94 -10.13 -26.86
CA GLU A 222 -12.36 -9.95 -26.52
C GLU A 222 -12.58 -8.70 -25.69
N SER A 223 -11.58 -8.28 -24.88
CA SER A 223 -11.69 -7.08 -24.06
C SER A 223 -11.81 -5.80 -24.87
N LYS A 224 -11.31 -5.79 -26.14
CA LYS A 224 -11.50 -4.66 -27.06
C LYS A 224 -12.99 -4.35 -27.27
N LEU A 225 -13.82 -5.37 -27.36
CA LEU A 225 -15.28 -5.19 -27.48
C LEU A 225 -15.87 -4.55 -26.21
N VAL A 226 -15.37 -4.92 -25.01
CA VAL A 226 -15.81 -4.35 -23.76
C VAL A 226 -15.43 -2.87 -23.68
N PHE A 227 -14.19 -2.50 -23.99
CA PHE A 227 -13.74 -1.11 -24.00
C PHE A 227 -14.48 -0.27 -25.04
N LYS A 228 -14.71 -0.84 -26.24
CA LYS A 228 -15.48 -0.19 -27.31
C LYS A 228 -16.95 0.03 -26.89
N ALA A 229 -17.59 -0.97 -26.32
CA ALA A 229 -18.96 -0.86 -25.80
C ALA A 229 -19.07 0.18 -24.68
N ALA A 230 -18.04 0.27 -23.84
CA ALA A 230 -17.93 1.29 -22.79
C ALA A 230 -17.48 2.66 -23.32
N LYS A 231 -17.22 2.79 -24.64
CA LYS A 231 -16.82 4.03 -25.34
C LYS A 231 -15.51 4.63 -24.85
N TYR A 232 -14.55 3.82 -24.40
CA TYR A 232 -13.21 4.30 -24.11
C TYR A 232 -12.48 4.64 -25.41
N THR A 233 -11.84 5.82 -25.45
CA THR A 233 -11.06 6.32 -26.59
C THR A 233 -9.68 6.76 -26.20
N GLN A 234 -9.44 6.93 -24.89
CA GLN A 234 -8.18 7.45 -24.38
C GLN A 234 -7.68 6.64 -23.19
N VAL A 235 -6.37 6.66 -23.00
CA VAL A 235 -5.70 6.23 -21.79
C VAL A 235 -4.92 7.38 -21.18
N ALA A 236 -5.16 7.65 -19.91
CA ALA A 236 -4.39 8.61 -19.14
C ALA A 236 -3.32 7.88 -18.33
N LYS A 237 -2.05 8.15 -18.62
CA LYS A 237 -0.96 7.73 -17.75
C LYS A 237 -0.92 8.65 -16.53
N ILE A 238 -0.97 8.07 -15.34
CA ILE A 238 -0.84 8.81 -14.08
C ILE A 238 0.64 8.91 -13.73
N ASN A 239 1.21 10.09 -13.96
CA ASN A 239 2.60 10.36 -13.61
C ASN A 239 2.69 10.70 -12.12
N THR A 240 3.12 9.72 -11.35
CA THR A 240 3.31 9.82 -9.88
C THR A 240 4.62 10.51 -9.49
N GLY A 241 5.49 10.81 -10.46
CA GLY A 241 6.86 11.28 -10.20
C GLY A 241 7.81 10.19 -9.71
N LEU A 242 7.29 9.00 -9.36
CA LEU A 242 8.09 7.85 -8.92
C LEU A 242 8.75 7.17 -10.12
N LYS A 243 9.98 6.69 -9.95
CA LYS A 243 10.79 6.12 -11.03
C LYS A 243 11.14 4.64 -10.82
N TYR A 244 10.42 3.95 -9.94
CA TYR A 244 10.72 2.55 -9.60
C TYR A 244 10.20 1.56 -10.67
N GLN A 245 9.28 2.01 -11.55
CA GLN A 245 8.78 1.23 -12.68
C GLN A 245 9.40 1.72 -13.98
N HIS A 246 10.59 1.20 -14.31
CA HIS A 246 11.42 1.69 -15.44
C HIS A 246 10.76 1.57 -16.82
N ASN A 247 9.86 0.61 -17.02
CA ASN A 247 9.20 0.37 -18.31
C ASN A 247 7.82 1.02 -18.42
N PHE A 248 7.46 1.94 -17.52
CA PHE A 248 6.12 2.55 -17.48
C PHE A 248 5.67 3.11 -18.83
N GLU A 249 6.50 3.96 -19.46
CA GLU A 249 6.18 4.56 -20.76
C GLU A 249 5.98 3.50 -21.86
N LEU A 250 6.81 2.46 -21.87
CA LEU A 250 6.67 1.36 -22.82
C LEU A 250 5.34 0.62 -22.61
N ARG A 251 5.03 0.27 -21.38
CA ARG A 251 3.80 -0.47 -21.03
C ARG A 251 2.52 0.32 -21.33
N VAL A 252 2.54 1.65 -21.11
CA VAL A 252 1.43 2.52 -21.50
C VAL A 252 1.23 2.53 -23.02
N ARG A 253 2.33 2.61 -23.79
CA ARG A 253 2.24 2.55 -25.26
C ARG A 253 1.73 1.19 -25.77
N GLU A 254 2.17 0.10 -25.18
CA GLU A 254 1.68 -1.24 -25.51
C GLU A 254 0.16 -1.35 -25.27
N PHE A 255 -0.32 -0.89 -24.11
CA PHE A 255 -1.75 -0.84 -23.81
C PHE A 255 -2.51 0.04 -24.80
N ALA A 256 -2.03 1.28 -25.02
CA ALA A 256 -2.67 2.22 -25.95
C ALA A 256 -2.73 1.68 -27.37
N THR A 257 -1.63 1.08 -27.87
CA THR A 257 -1.58 0.48 -29.20
C THR A 257 -2.53 -0.70 -29.30
N PHE A 258 -2.56 -1.56 -28.29
CA PHE A 258 -3.45 -2.74 -28.29
C PHE A 258 -4.93 -2.35 -28.38
N TYR A 259 -5.35 -1.30 -27.65
CA TYR A 259 -6.74 -0.83 -27.63
C TYR A 259 -7.06 0.30 -28.61
N GLU A 260 -6.07 0.77 -29.35
CA GLU A 260 -6.20 1.92 -30.27
C GLU A 260 -6.62 3.21 -29.55
N PHE A 261 -6.02 3.46 -28.38
CA PHE A 261 -6.32 4.64 -27.55
C PHE A 261 -5.31 5.76 -27.77
N GLU A 262 -5.78 7.00 -27.66
CA GLU A 262 -4.93 8.17 -27.52
C GLU A 262 -4.34 8.22 -26.11
N ILE A 263 -3.09 8.70 -25.99
CA ILE A 263 -2.40 8.81 -24.70
C ILE A 263 -2.49 10.25 -24.21
N THR A 264 -2.96 10.43 -22.98
CA THR A 264 -2.87 11.70 -22.24
C THR A 264 -2.11 11.48 -20.93
N GLU A 265 -1.76 12.56 -20.22
CA GLU A 265 -1.02 12.49 -18.96
C GLU A 265 -1.75 13.25 -17.86
N ILE A 266 -1.77 12.65 -16.66
CA ILE A 266 -2.25 13.24 -15.43
C ILE A 266 -1.10 13.21 -14.43
N LYS A 267 -0.88 14.32 -13.70
CA LYS A 267 0.08 14.37 -12.61
C LYS A 267 -0.60 13.98 -11.30
N ALA A 268 0.10 13.24 -10.46
CA ALA A 268 -0.34 12.85 -9.14
C ALA A 268 0.79 13.03 -8.11
N GLU A 269 0.42 13.15 -6.85
CA GLU A 269 1.33 13.33 -5.73
C GLU A 269 1.13 12.21 -4.70
N GLN A 270 2.17 11.93 -3.90
CA GLN A 270 2.15 10.84 -2.91
C GLN A 270 1.57 11.23 -1.55
N ALA A 271 0.99 12.43 -1.45
CA ALA A 271 0.57 13.05 -0.19
C ALA A 271 -0.36 12.17 0.68
N ILE A 272 -1.25 11.38 0.07
CA ILE A 272 -2.16 10.50 0.82
C ILE A 272 -1.41 9.37 1.53
N PHE A 273 -0.42 8.78 0.86
CA PHE A 273 0.39 7.69 1.40
C PHE A 273 1.32 8.20 2.50
N GLU A 274 2.03 9.30 2.24
CA GLU A 274 2.94 9.95 3.19
C GLU A 274 2.23 10.37 4.47
N ARG A 275 1.04 10.98 4.34
CA ARG A 275 0.25 11.41 5.48
C ARG A 275 -0.21 10.23 6.33
N CYS A 276 -0.87 9.23 5.74
CA CYS A 276 -1.41 8.10 6.48
C CYS A 276 -0.29 7.30 7.19
N TYR A 277 0.86 7.12 6.54
CA TYR A 277 2.03 6.50 7.14
C TYR A 277 2.58 7.32 8.30
N THR A 278 2.77 8.63 8.10
CA THR A 278 3.32 9.54 9.10
C THR A 278 2.41 9.65 10.33
N GLU A 279 1.11 9.79 10.13
CA GLU A 279 0.12 9.86 11.22
C GLU A 279 0.11 8.59 12.07
N LEU A 280 0.12 7.40 11.44
CA LEU A 280 0.21 6.14 12.18
C LEU A 280 1.50 6.09 12.99
N LYS A 281 2.63 6.36 12.37
CA LYS A 281 3.95 6.34 13.01
C LYS A 281 4.02 7.30 14.20
N GLN A 282 3.56 8.55 14.03
CA GLN A 282 3.52 9.54 15.10
C GLN A 282 2.61 9.10 16.26
N SER A 283 1.43 8.52 15.94
CA SER A 283 0.50 8.05 16.97
C SER A 283 1.07 6.96 17.87
N LEU A 284 2.00 6.17 17.36
CA LEU A 284 2.68 5.11 18.11
C LEU A 284 3.89 5.63 18.91
N MET A 285 4.56 6.66 18.40
CA MET A 285 5.72 7.26 19.07
C MET A 285 5.32 8.25 20.19
N THR A 286 4.13 8.87 20.11
CA THR A 286 3.63 9.82 21.13
C THR A 286 2.90 9.15 22.30
N ARG A 287 2.58 7.87 22.21
CA ARG A 287 1.95 7.10 23.32
C ARG A 287 2.95 6.61 24.38
N LEU A 288 4.17 7.14 24.35
CA LEU A 288 5.25 6.97 25.31
C LEU A 288 5.27 8.15 26.29
#